data_44be37f3d23fe75a7a5d6f68b69f63fd
#
_entry.id   44be37f3d23fe75a7a5d6f68b69f63fd
#
_cell.length_a   1.000
_cell.length_b   1.000
_cell.length_c   1.000
_cell.angle_alpha   90.00
_cell.angle_beta   90.00
_cell.angle_gamma   90.00
#
_symmetry.space_group_name_H-M   'P 1'
#
loop_
_entity.id
_entity.type
_entity.pdbx_description
1 polymer ?
#
loop_
_entity_poly.entity_id
_entity_poly.type
_entity_poly.pdbx_seq_one_letter_code
_entity_poly.pdbx_strand_id
1 'polypeptide(L)'
;MYRGRILGTVYRLIGRPEDVEDVTQDVFVRLYYSLDQLRLPQVFEPWLHRLTVNTTYDYLRKRRRSAGIAMADMSVEQVVAADAVESGKRHEEDVEHDKTRQIVGALFENMSDEDRILLTLKEIEGLSLKELQEIYKVKENALKVRLFRARKRALKALEGLKEQGRI
;
A
#
# COMPACT_ATOMS: atom_id res chain seq x y z
N MET A 1 -9.29 -0.53 18.16
CA MET A 1 -7.83 -0.67 18.00
C MET A 1 -7.41 -1.11 16.60
N TYR A 2 -7.97 -2.16 16.00
CA TYR A 2 -7.54 -2.64 14.67
C TYR A 2 -8.14 -1.89 13.47
N ARG A 3 -9.26 -1.17 13.64
CA ARG A 3 -9.93 -0.47 12.53
C ARG A 3 -9.01 0.56 11.84
N GLY A 4 -8.28 1.37 12.62
CA GLY A 4 -7.36 2.37 12.08
C GLY A 4 -6.21 1.73 11.27
N ARG A 5 -5.63 0.63 11.78
CA ARG A 5 -4.57 -0.11 11.06
C ARG A 5 -5.06 -0.70 9.74
N ILE A 6 -6.27 -1.29 9.72
CA ILE A 6 -6.88 -1.83 8.49
C ILE A 6 -7.12 -0.69 7.50
N LEU A 7 -7.77 0.40 7.94
CA LEU A 7 -8.01 1.58 7.11
C LEU A 7 -6.72 2.15 6.53
N GLY A 8 -5.67 2.32 7.36
CA GLY A 8 -4.38 2.83 6.92
C GLY A 8 -3.73 1.95 5.83
N THR A 9 -3.72 0.62 6.01
CA THR A 9 -3.17 -0.30 5.01
C THR A 9 -3.99 -0.28 3.72
N VAL A 10 -5.33 -0.33 3.81
CA VAL A 10 -6.23 -0.27 2.65
C VAL A 10 -6.01 1.04 1.88
N TYR A 11 -5.96 2.16 2.58
CA TYR A 11 -5.76 3.47 1.98
C TYR A 11 -4.41 3.59 1.25
N ARG A 12 -3.30 3.16 1.87
CA ARG A 12 -1.96 3.18 1.24
C ARG A 12 -1.91 2.38 -0.06
N LEU A 13 -2.66 1.30 -0.14
CA LEU A 13 -2.69 0.44 -1.32
C LEU A 13 -3.64 0.95 -2.41
N ILE A 14 -4.81 1.43 -2.05
CA ILE A 14 -5.86 1.86 -3.00
C ILE A 14 -5.60 3.28 -3.48
N GLY A 15 -5.27 4.20 -2.55
CA GLY A 15 -5.06 5.62 -2.84
C GLY A 15 -6.33 6.39 -3.26
N ARG A 16 -7.52 5.83 -3.10
CA ARG A 16 -8.82 6.46 -3.42
C ARG A 16 -9.74 6.39 -2.22
N PRO A 17 -10.10 7.54 -1.61
CA PRO A 17 -10.95 7.57 -0.42
C PRO A 17 -12.30 6.89 -0.60
N GLU A 18 -12.92 7.06 -1.77
CA GLU A 18 -14.23 6.51 -2.10
C GLU A 18 -14.31 4.98 -2.05
N ASP A 19 -13.20 4.31 -2.36
CA ASP A 19 -13.14 2.84 -2.39
C ASP A 19 -12.65 2.25 -1.05
N VAL A 20 -12.03 3.06 -0.19
CA VAL A 20 -11.38 2.60 1.05
C VAL A 20 -12.40 2.04 2.03
N GLU A 21 -13.55 2.68 2.19
CA GLU A 21 -14.56 2.25 3.14
C GLU A 21 -15.15 0.90 2.73
N ASP A 22 -15.51 0.73 1.46
CA ASP A 22 -16.07 -0.52 0.93
C ASP A 22 -15.09 -1.68 1.09
N VAL A 23 -13.81 -1.48 0.72
CA VAL A 23 -12.79 -2.52 0.86
C VAL A 23 -12.49 -2.81 2.33
N THR A 24 -12.54 -1.81 3.20
CA THR A 24 -12.40 -2.01 4.65
C THR A 24 -13.56 -2.85 5.19
N GLN A 25 -14.78 -2.62 4.74
CA GLN A 25 -15.93 -3.45 5.10
C GLN A 25 -15.74 -4.89 4.61
N ASP A 26 -15.26 -5.09 3.39
CA ASP A 26 -14.94 -6.43 2.86
C ASP A 26 -13.90 -7.16 3.74
N VAL A 27 -12.88 -6.44 4.24
CA VAL A 27 -11.91 -7.00 5.19
C VAL A 27 -12.61 -7.44 6.47
N PHE A 28 -13.51 -6.63 7.05
CA PHE A 28 -14.24 -7.00 8.26
C PHE A 28 -15.18 -8.18 8.05
N VAL A 29 -15.85 -8.25 6.92
CA VAL A 29 -16.70 -9.40 6.56
C VAL A 29 -15.87 -10.67 6.48
N ARG A 30 -14.74 -10.64 5.77
CA ARG A 30 -13.82 -11.80 5.69
C ARG A 30 -13.24 -12.16 7.05
N LEU A 31 -12.87 -11.16 7.86
CA LEU A 31 -12.42 -11.36 9.24
C LEU A 31 -13.47 -12.14 10.04
N TYR A 32 -14.72 -11.71 10.01
CA TYR A 32 -15.80 -12.35 10.75
C TYR A 32 -15.96 -13.83 10.38
N TYR A 33 -15.99 -14.16 9.08
CA TYR A 33 -16.15 -15.55 8.62
C TYR A 33 -14.89 -16.43 8.77
N SER A 34 -13.73 -15.82 8.99
CA SER A 34 -12.47 -16.57 9.09
C SER A 34 -11.94 -16.65 10.53
N LEU A 35 -12.57 -15.95 11.47
CA LEU A 35 -12.08 -15.84 12.84
C LEU A 35 -12.05 -17.21 13.55
N ASP A 36 -13.04 -18.06 13.28
CA ASP A 36 -13.14 -19.42 13.86
C ASP A 36 -12.01 -20.35 13.40
N GLN A 37 -11.33 -20.02 12.31
CA GLN A 37 -10.19 -20.79 11.78
C GLN A 37 -8.88 -20.46 12.52
N LEU A 38 -8.88 -19.39 13.29
CA LEU A 38 -7.70 -18.93 14.00
C LEU A 38 -7.55 -19.67 15.34
N ARG A 39 -6.63 -20.64 15.36
CA ARG A 39 -6.42 -21.51 16.54
C ARG A 39 -5.52 -20.89 17.61
N LEU A 40 -4.69 -19.90 17.26
CA LEU A 40 -3.67 -19.33 18.15
C LEU A 40 -3.77 -17.78 18.15
N PRO A 41 -4.09 -17.18 19.31
CA PRO A 41 -4.17 -15.71 19.44
C PRO A 41 -2.89 -14.96 19.05
N GLN A 42 -1.71 -15.59 19.26
CA GLN A 42 -0.41 -14.95 18.99
C GLN A 42 -0.16 -14.67 17.50
N VAL A 43 -0.85 -15.37 16.60
CA VAL A 43 -0.72 -15.17 15.15
C VAL A 43 -1.81 -14.25 14.58
N PHE A 44 -2.67 -13.70 15.44
CA PHE A 44 -3.81 -12.87 15.00
C PHE A 44 -3.37 -11.61 14.23
N GLU A 45 -2.42 -10.85 14.75
CA GLU A 45 -1.99 -9.60 14.10
C GLU A 45 -1.33 -9.83 12.72
N PRO A 46 -0.33 -10.73 12.57
CA PRO A 46 0.22 -11.05 11.27
C PRO A 46 -0.82 -11.61 10.30
N TRP A 47 -1.75 -12.42 10.81
CA TRP A 47 -2.82 -12.97 9.99
C TRP A 47 -3.82 -11.90 9.53
N LEU A 48 -4.24 -10.99 10.42
CA LEU A 48 -5.12 -9.86 10.08
C LEU A 48 -4.48 -8.94 9.05
N HIS A 49 -3.19 -8.64 9.21
CA HIS A 49 -2.44 -7.85 8.25
C HIS A 49 -2.44 -8.53 6.87
N ARG A 50 -2.14 -9.83 6.80
CA ARG A 50 -2.19 -10.61 5.56
C ARG A 50 -3.58 -10.65 4.94
N LEU A 51 -4.63 -10.83 5.76
CA LEU A 51 -6.02 -10.78 5.30
C LEU A 51 -6.35 -9.44 4.66
N THR A 52 -5.95 -8.34 5.32
CA THR A 52 -6.16 -6.96 4.83
C THR A 52 -5.46 -6.75 3.49
N VAL A 53 -4.18 -7.08 3.39
CA VAL A 53 -3.39 -6.93 2.17
C VAL A 53 -3.97 -7.76 1.03
N ASN A 54 -4.29 -9.04 1.27
CA ASN A 54 -4.84 -9.92 0.24
C ASN A 54 -6.20 -9.43 -0.26
N THR A 55 -7.10 -9.02 0.65
CA THR A 55 -8.41 -8.48 0.28
C THR A 55 -8.29 -7.22 -0.57
N THR A 56 -7.42 -6.30 -0.15
CA THR A 56 -7.15 -5.06 -0.88
C THR A 56 -6.56 -5.33 -2.26
N TYR A 57 -5.60 -6.26 -2.34
CA TYR A 57 -4.98 -6.61 -3.63
C TYR A 57 -5.96 -7.32 -4.57
N ASP A 58 -6.84 -8.19 -4.05
CA ASP A 58 -7.91 -8.82 -4.84
C ASP A 58 -8.86 -7.78 -5.44
N TYR A 59 -9.22 -6.75 -4.66
CA TYR A 59 -10.00 -5.62 -5.14
C TYR A 59 -9.28 -4.89 -6.28
N LEU A 60 -8.02 -4.51 -6.10
CA LEU A 60 -7.22 -3.83 -7.12
C LEU A 60 -7.10 -4.67 -8.40
N ARG A 61 -6.89 -5.98 -8.26
CA ARG A 61 -6.84 -6.91 -9.39
C ARG A 61 -8.16 -7.01 -10.13
N LYS A 62 -9.29 -7.10 -9.40
CA LYS A 62 -10.64 -7.14 -9.98
C LYS A 62 -10.92 -5.87 -10.75
N ARG A 63 -10.62 -4.72 -10.17
CA ARG A 63 -10.81 -3.41 -10.79
C ARG A 63 -9.99 -3.24 -12.06
N ARG A 64 -8.73 -3.66 -12.09
CA ARG A 64 -7.89 -3.66 -13.30
C ARG A 64 -8.53 -4.46 -14.43
N ARG A 65 -9.10 -5.61 -14.12
CA ARG A 65 -9.80 -6.45 -15.12
C ARG A 65 -11.05 -5.78 -15.66
N SER A 66 -11.83 -5.14 -14.78
CA SER A 66 -13.08 -4.48 -15.16
C SER A 66 -12.85 -3.19 -15.96
N ALA A 67 -11.75 -2.49 -15.70
CA ALA A 67 -11.42 -1.25 -16.41
C ALA A 67 -10.93 -1.46 -17.85
N GLY A 68 -10.60 -2.70 -18.26
CA GLY A 68 -10.16 -3.05 -19.64
C GLY A 68 -8.99 -2.23 -20.18
N ILE A 69 -8.45 -1.25 -19.44
CA ILE A 69 -7.50 -0.25 -19.88
C ILE A 69 -6.68 0.28 -18.69
N ALA A 70 -5.41 0.53 -18.98
CA ALA A 70 -4.48 1.40 -18.32
C ALA A 70 -5.01 2.21 -17.12
N MET A 71 -4.55 1.86 -15.94
CA MET A 71 -4.54 2.79 -14.81
C MET A 71 -3.48 3.87 -15.09
N ALA A 72 -3.83 4.87 -15.87
CA ALA A 72 -3.19 6.15 -15.86
C ALA A 72 -4.16 7.11 -15.17
N ASP A 73 -3.68 7.81 -14.18
CA ASP A 73 -4.33 8.83 -13.36
C ASP A 73 -4.97 8.36 -12.05
N MET A 74 -4.14 8.36 -11.02
CA MET A 74 -4.59 8.57 -9.64
C MET A 74 -3.68 9.62 -8.98
N SER A 75 -4.27 10.74 -8.57
CA SER A 75 -3.56 11.81 -7.92
C SER A 75 -3.09 11.40 -6.52
N VAL A 76 -1.87 11.77 -6.21
CA VAL A 76 -1.13 11.38 -4.98
C VAL A 76 -1.53 12.19 -3.76
N GLU A 77 -2.28 13.27 -3.94
CA GLU A 77 -2.81 14.07 -2.81
C GLU A 77 -3.56 13.21 -1.77
N GLN A 78 -4.00 12.03 -2.18
CA GLN A 78 -4.81 11.13 -1.37
C GLN A 78 -3.99 10.15 -0.51
N VAL A 79 -2.73 9.90 -0.84
CA VAL A 79 -1.88 8.97 -0.06
C VAL A 79 -1.39 9.63 1.24
N VAL A 80 -1.24 10.96 1.23
CA VAL A 80 -0.73 11.74 2.36
C VAL A 80 -1.74 11.87 3.51
N ALA A 81 -3.04 11.82 3.21
CA ALA A 81 -4.09 12.04 4.21
C ALA A 81 -4.35 10.84 5.16
N ALA A 82 -3.93 9.62 4.80
CA ALA A 82 -4.23 8.42 5.61
C ALA A 82 -3.44 8.33 6.92
N ASP A 83 -2.23 8.88 6.94
CA ASP A 83 -1.42 8.92 8.17
C ASP A 83 -1.93 9.96 9.18
N ALA A 84 -2.70 10.95 8.72
CA ALA A 84 -3.27 11.99 9.59
C ALA A 84 -4.38 11.46 10.52
N VAL A 85 -4.98 10.31 10.21
CA VAL A 85 -6.06 9.74 11.03
C VAL A 85 -5.53 9.00 12.27
N GLU A 86 -4.27 8.59 12.28
CA GLU A 86 -3.66 7.83 13.40
C GLU A 86 -2.77 8.68 14.33
N SER A 87 -2.42 9.91 13.95
CA SER A 87 -1.50 10.80 14.69
C SER A 87 -2.23 11.88 15.53
N GLY A 88 -3.06 11.45 16.45
CA GLY A 88 -3.51 12.35 17.50
C GLY A 88 -2.53 12.46 18.67
N LYS A 89 -1.24 12.73 18.47
CA LYS A 89 -0.27 13.18 19.50
C LYS A 89 1.15 13.25 18.93
N ARG A 90 1.68 14.46 18.72
CA ARG A 90 3.08 14.89 18.98
C ARG A 90 3.46 16.08 18.11
N HIS A 91 3.86 17.19 18.75
CA HIS A 91 3.99 18.51 18.10
C HIS A 91 5.40 18.89 17.58
N GLU A 92 6.41 18.03 17.70
CA GLU A 92 7.78 18.34 17.26
C GLU A 92 8.40 17.34 16.26
N GLU A 93 7.87 16.13 16.15
CA GLU A 93 8.21 15.17 15.08
C GLU A 93 7.46 15.45 13.76
N ASP A 94 6.47 16.35 13.78
CA ASP A 94 5.54 16.59 12.66
C ASP A 94 6.20 17.24 11.42
N VAL A 95 7.20 18.09 11.58
CA VAL A 95 7.81 18.84 10.45
C VAL A 95 8.70 17.93 9.58
N GLU A 96 9.40 16.99 10.17
CA GLU A 96 10.27 16.05 9.44
C GLU A 96 9.45 14.93 8.78
N HIS A 97 8.38 14.49 9.47
CA HIS A 97 7.38 13.58 8.91
C HIS A 97 6.61 14.19 7.74
N ASP A 98 6.28 15.47 7.83
CA ASP A 98 5.53 16.16 6.78
C ASP A 98 6.37 16.32 5.50
N LYS A 99 7.66 16.64 5.64
CA LYS A 99 8.61 16.66 4.51
C LYS A 99 8.76 15.26 3.88
N THR A 100 8.89 14.22 4.71
CA THR A 100 9.02 12.85 4.22
C THR A 100 7.76 12.42 3.47
N ARG A 101 6.57 12.76 3.98
CA ARG A 101 5.29 12.52 3.31
C ARG A 101 5.19 13.22 1.97
N GLN A 102 5.58 14.49 1.90
CA GLN A 102 5.60 15.26 0.66
C GLN A 102 6.54 14.63 -0.39
N ILE A 103 7.74 14.19 0.04
CA ILE A 103 8.70 13.51 -0.83
C ILE A 103 8.12 12.19 -1.36
N VAL A 104 7.56 11.36 -0.48
CA VAL A 104 6.93 10.08 -0.85
C VAL A 104 5.73 10.32 -1.77
N GLY A 105 4.91 11.33 -1.48
CA GLY A 105 3.81 11.73 -2.32
C GLY A 105 4.27 12.08 -3.72
N ALA A 106 5.20 13.03 -3.85
CA ALA A 106 5.75 13.46 -5.12
C ALA A 106 6.46 12.30 -5.89
N LEU A 107 7.10 11.38 -5.16
CA LEU A 107 7.70 10.18 -5.75
C LEU A 107 6.64 9.25 -6.35
N PHE A 108 5.55 9.02 -5.63
CA PHE A 108 4.47 8.14 -6.10
C PHE A 108 3.72 8.71 -7.32
N GLU A 109 3.63 10.04 -7.46
CA GLU A 109 3.10 10.69 -8.66
C GLU A 109 3.89 10.38 -9.93
N ASN A 110 5.20 10.18 -9.77
CA ASN A 110 6.13 9.94 -10.87
C ASN A 110 6.40 8.45 -11.11
N MET A 111 5.60 7.57 -10.51
CA MET A 111 5.73 6.13 -10.63
C MET A 111 4.48 5.48 -11.21
N SER A 112 4.64 4.33 -11.89
CA SER A 112 3.50 3.52 -12.26
C SER A 112 2.82 2.92 -11.03
N ASP A 113 1.51 2.76 -11.07
CA ASP A 113 0.75 2.11 -10.00
C ASP A 113 1.28 0.71 -9.65
N GLU A 114 1.77 -0.03 -10.65
CA GLU A 114 2.35 -1.36 -10.40
C GLU A 114 3.60 -1.31 -9.54
N ASP A 115 4.49 -0.36 -9.83
CA ASP A 115 5.71 -0.18 -9.06
C ASP A 115 5.40 0.37 -7.66
N ARG A 116 4.48 1.32 -7.57
CA ARG A 116 4.02 1.90 -6.32
C ARG A 116 3.45 0.81 -5.40
N ILE A 117 2.48 0.04 -5.87
CA ILE A 117 1.86 -1.05 -5.09
C ILE A 117 2.91 -2.08 -4.68
N LEU A 118 3.78 -2.50 -5.60
CA LEU A 118 4.82 -3.49 -5.32
C LEU A 118 5.81 -3.01 -4.25
N LEU A 119 6.25 -1.75 -4.33
CA LEU A 119 7.16 -1.17 -3.34
C LEU A 119 6.45 -0.92 -2.01
N THR A 120 5.19 -0.45 -2.02
CA THR A 120 4.40 -0.31 -0.80
C THR A 120 4.28 -1.65 -0.07
N LEU A 121 3.91 -2.72 -0.76
CA LEU A 121 3.80 -4.05 -0.17
C LEU A 121 5.13 -4.56 0.39
N LYS A 122 6.24 -4.29 -0.31
CA LYS A 122 7.56 -4.78 0.09
C LYS A 122 8.20 -3.95 1.19
N GLU A 123 8.22 -2.62 1.03
CA GLU A 123 9.05 -1.73 1.86
C GLU A 123 8.24 -1.12 3.03
N ILE A 124 6.95 -0.86 2.84
CA ILE A 124 6.10 -0.24 3.86
C ILE A 124 5.35 -1.31 4.65
N GLU A 125 4.67 -2.22 3.96
CA GLU A 125 3.91 -3.30 4.61
C GLU A 125 4.80 -4.48 5.04
N GLY A 126 6.06 -4.51 4.64
CA GLY A 126 7.07 -5.47 5.11
C GLY A 126 6.88 -6.91 4.62
N LEU A 127 6.14 -7.13 3.52
CA LEU A 127 5.88 -8.47 3.04
C LEU A 127 7.17 -9.18 2.59
N SER A 128 7.28 -10.46 2.93
CA SER A 128 8.34 -11.33 2.45
C SER A 128 8.18 -11.60 0.94
N LEU A 129 9.27 -12.00 0.28
CA LEU A 129 9.20 -12.43 -1.13
C LEU A 129 8.22 -13.58 -1.34
N LYS A 130 8.10 -14.47 -0.36
CA LYS A 130 7.19 -15.62 -0.39
C LYS A 130 5.72 -15.19 -0.41
N GLU A 131 5.35 -14.23 0.45
CA GLU A 131 4.01 -13.65 0.49
C GLU A 131 3.68 -12.89 -0.80
N LEU A 132 4.65 -12.13 -1.32
CA LEU A 132 4.49 -11.45 -2.60
C LEU A 132 4.33 -12.43 -3.77
N GLN A 133 5.02 -13.60 -3.77
CA GLN A 133 4.81 -14.65 -4.77
C GLN A 133 3.38 -15.19 -4.74
N GLU A 134 2.82 -15.40 -3.54
CA GLU A 134 1.44 -15.85 -3.39
C GLU A 134 0.43 -14.82 -3.91
N ILE A 135 0.69 -13.52 -3.68
CA ILE A 135 -0.16 -12.42 -4.15
C ILE A 135 -0.08 -12.25 -5.68
N TYR A 136 1.14 -12.16 -6.21
CA TYR A 136 1.37 -11.87 -7.63
C TYR A 136 1.29 -13.10 -8.54
N LYS A 137 1.30 -14.31 -7.98
CA LYS A 137 1.32 -15.59 -8.70
C LYS A 137 2.46 -15.69 -9.71
N VAL A 138 3.64 -15.23 -9.31
CA VAL A 138 4.86 -15.26 -10.14
C VAL A 138 6.01 -15.96 -9.42
N LYS A 139 6.99 -16.43 -10.17
CA LYS A 139 8.21 -17.05 -9.62
C LYS A 139 9.07 -16.00 -8.90
N GLU A 140 9.79 -16.43 -7.87
CA GLU A 140 10.64 -15.57 -7.04
C GLU A 140 11.63 -14.73 -7.85
N ASN A 141 12.30 -15.34 -8.84
CA ASN A 141 13.25 -14.62 -9.69
C ASN A 141 12.59 -13.51 -10.49
N ALA A 142 11.39 -13.75 -11.04
CA ALA A 142 10.63 -12.72 -11.74
C ALA A 142 10.26 -11.56 -10.80
N LEU A 143 9.89 -11.88 -9.57
CA LEU A 143 9.57 -10.88 -8.56
C LEU A 143 10.80 -10.06 -8.15
N LYS A 144 11.95 -10.69 -7.94
CA LYS A 144 13.22 -10.00 -7.65
C LYS A 144 13.58 -9.02 -8.77
N VAL A 145 13.42 -9.43 -10.04
CA VAL A 145 13.66 -8.55 -11.18
C VAL A 145 12.68 -7.38 -11.22
N ARG A 146 11.39 -7.62 -10.94
CA ARG A 146 10.38 -6.54 -10.87
C ARG A 146 10.71 -5.55 -9.76
N LEU A 147 11.03 -6.01 -8.56
CA LEU A 147 11.44 -5.17 -7.42
C LEU A 147 12.68 -4.34 -7.75
N PHE A 148 13.70 -4.97 -8.35
CA PHE A 148 14.91 -4.26 -8.77
C PHE A 148 14.60 -3.12 -9.75
N ARG A 149 13.78 -3.39 -10.76
CA ARG A 149 13.37 -2.40 -11.76
C ARG A 149 12.50 -1.30 -11.14
N ALA A 150 11.57 -1.64 -10.25
CA ALA A 150 10.73 -0.68 -9.54
C ALA A 150 11.58 0.27 -8.69
N ARG A 151 12.53 -0.26 -7.90
CA ARG A 151 13.47 0.55 -7.10
C ARG A 151 14.32 1.48 -7.98
N LYS A 152 14.82 0.96 -9.12
CA LYS A 152 15.61 1.78 -10.05
C LYS A 152 14.80 2.94 -10.63
N ARG A 153 13.52 2.69 -10.98
CA ARG A 153 12.62 3.75 -11.46
C ARG A 153 12.29 4.75 -10.35
N ALA A 154 12.07 4.29 -9.13
CA ALA A 154 11.83 5.14 -7.97
C ALA A 154 13.03 6.08 -7.70
N LEU A 155 14.26 5.55 -7.72
CA LEU A 155 15.46 6.36 -7.56
C LEU A 155 15.59 7.42 -8.66
N LYS A 156 15.36 7.04 -9.92
CA LYS A 156 15.39 7.99 -11.04
C LYS A 156 14.33 9.08 -10.91
N ALA A 157 13.12 8.72 -10.46
CA ALA A 157 12.07 9.70 -10.21
C ALA A 157 12.46 10.67 -9.07
N LEU A 158 13.08 10.15 -8.00
CA LEU A 158 13.56 10.96 -6.89
C LEU A 158 14.67 11.93 -7.31
N GLU A 159 15.62 11.48 -8.14
CA GLU A 159 16.66 12.33 -8.72
C GLU A 159 16.05 13.46 -9.55
N GLY A 160 15.10 13.14 -10.42
CA GLY A 160 14.39 14.13 -11.23
C GLY A 160 13.61 15.17 -10.39
N LEU A 161 13.03 14.78 -9.25
CA LEU A 161 12.36 15.68 -8.34
C LEU A 161 13.34 16.64 -7.65
N LYS A 162 14.54 16.16 -7.28
CA LYS A 162 15.63 16.98 -6.73
C LYS A 162 16.11 18.01 -7.74
N GLU A 163 16.35 17.60 -8.99
CA GLU A 163 16.78 18.50 -10.07
C GLU A 163 15.74 19.59 -10.37
N GLN A 164 14.45 19.30 -10.18
CA GLN A 164 13.35 20.25 -10.33
C GLN A 164 13.13 21.14 -9.11
N GLY A 165 13.88 20.95 -8.03
CA GLY A 165 13.73 21.71 -6.77
C GLY A 165 12.39 21.45 -6.06
N ARG A 166 11.75 20.32 -6.32
CA ARG A 166 10.46 19.95 -5.69
C ARG A 166 10.63 19.26 -4.34
N ILE A 167 11.86 18.83 -4.02
CA ILE A 167 12.24 18.18 -2.74
C ILE A 167 13.69 18.55 -2.38
#